data_737746e54a157e99263db528c8912da9
#
_entry.id   737746e54a157e99263db528c8912da9
#
_cell.length_a   1.000
_cell.length_b   1.000
_cell.length_c   1.000
_cell.angle_alpha   90.00
_cell.angle_beta   90.00
_cell.angle_gamma   90.00
#
_symmetry.space_group_name_H-M   'P 1'
#
loop_
_entity.id
_entity.type
_entity.pdbx_description
1 polymer ?
#
loop_
_entity_poly.entity_id
_entity_poly.type
_entity_poly.pdbx_seq_one_letter_code
_entity_poly.pdbx_strand_id
1 'polypeptide(L)'
;MIEIIENETDLSSWNVDDIYSVRIFSLLKSYGTKYNFAKFYRQVIDGKITAVISSLDNNLTLALNDGFDNEEIVRFLCVNGYSTLLCDERLVLSSRFEEGDVMVCSSKFDASFTDAVVDEYPKLMDLYNFIDYEGQDFKAWYVDISHRVRHKTAKAYTLKSNETIIASGILSSIYHDNAVLTAVQTMPEYRNMGYGSALVSYICSDVSKNVYIMREQGRNENFYSRLGFKNIGKWRMYK
;
A
#
# COMPACT_ATOMS: atom_id res chain seq x y z
N MET A 1 25.36 8.09 -2.01
CA MET A 1 25.38 8.13 -0.53
C MET A 1 23.94 8.23 -0.04
N ILE A 2 23.58 7.46 1.01
CA ILE A 2 22.23 7.52 1.61
C ILE A 2 22.22 8.63 2.66
N GLU A 3 21.24 9.52 2.54
CA GLU A 3 21.05 10.68 3.41
C GLU A 3 19.60 10.78 3.90
N ILE A 4 19.40 11.35 5.06
CA ILE A 4 18.07 11.59 5.61
C ILE A 4 17.39 12.74 4.87
N ILE A 5 16.08 12.61 4.66
CA ILE A 5 15.26 13.66 4.05
C ILE A 5 14.74 14.57 5.16
N GLU A 6 15.07 15.84 5.07
CA GLU A 6 14.63 16.86 6.02
C GLU A 6 13.40 17.62 5.51
N ASN A 7 13.25 17.75 4.18
CA ASN A 7 12.15 18.45 3.54
C ASN A 7 11.54 17.62 2.42
N GLU A 8 10.24 17.72 2.19
CA GLU A 8 9.55 17.03 1.09
C GLU A 8 10.10 17.42 -0.30
N THR A 9 10.58 18.66 -0.43
CA THR A 9 11.19 19.17 -1.67
C THR A 9 12.45 18.41 -2.09
N ASP A 10 13.10 17.71 -1.16
CA ASP A 10 14.30 16.90 -1.42
C ASP A 10 14.01 15.72 -2.37
N LEU A 11 12.75 15.39 -2.56
CA LEU A 11 12.27 14.32 -3.46
C LEU A 11 11.54 14.84 -4.71
N SER A 12 11.61 16.13 -5.01
CA SER A 12 10.85 16.74 -6.12
C SER A 12 11.16 16.15 -7.51
N SER A 13 12.35 15.54 -7.68
CA SER A 13 12.75 14.87 -8.92
C SER A 13 12.37 13.39 -9.00
N TRP A 14 11.79 12.83 -7.95
CA TRP A 14 11.36 11.43 -7.92
C TRP A 14 10.01 11.24 -8.59
N ASN A 15 9.91 10.25 -9.48
CA ASN A 15 8.65 9.89 -10.11
C ASN A 15 7.88 8.88 -9.24
N VAL A 16 6.58 9.11 -9.02
CA VAL A 16 5.74 8.26 -8.14
C VAL A 16 4.78 7.44 -9.02
N ASP A 17 5.35 6.48 -9.76
CA ASP A 17 4.62 5.60 -10.70
C ASP A 17 4.67 4.11 -10.33
N ASP A 18 5.10 3.78 -9.11
CA ASP A 18 5.13 2.41 -8.60
C ASP A 18 4.50 2.32 -7.20
N ILE A 19 4.19 1.10 -6.78
CA ILE A 19 3.51 0.83 -5.51
C ILE A 19 4.32 1.25 -4.28
N TYR A 20 5.65 1.12 -4.33
CA TYR A 20 6.54 1.43 -3.21
C TYR A 20 6.63 2.94 -3.04
N SER A 21 6.80 3.67 -4.14
CA SER A 21 6.79 5.13 -4.15
C SER A 21 5.47 5.69 -3.64
N VAL A 22 4.33 5.16 -4.08
CA VAL A 22 3.00 5.58 -3.57
C VAL A 22 2.90 5.38 -2.07
N ARG A 23 3.39 4.25 -1.53
CA ARG A 23 3.41 3.99 -0.08
C ARG A 23 4.30 4.98 0.66
N ILE A 24 5.53 5.20 0.19
CA ILE A 24 6.50 6.09 0.82
C ILE A 24 5.97 7.53 0.85
N PHE A 25 5.51 8.03 -0.29
CA PHE A 25 5.06 9.43 -0.42
C PHE A 25 3.72 9.68 0.30
N SER A 26 2.85 8.68 0.39
CA SER A 26 1.64 8.79 1.21
C SER A 26 1.98 8.92 2.71
N LEU A 27 2.99 8.18 3.20
CA LEU A 27 3.49 8.30 4.57
C LEU A 27 4.16 9.65 4.81
N LEU A 28 5.01 10.11 3.88
CA LEU A 28 5.67 11.40 3.97
C LEU A 28 4.64 12.53 4.05
N LYS A 29 3.61 12.49 3.21
CA LYS A 29 2.50 13.46 3.24
C LYS A 29 1.70 13.41 4.55
N SER A 30 1.55 12.22 5.16
CA SER A 30 0.80 12.05 6.42
C SER A 30 1.56 12.55 7.63
N TYR A 31 2.83 12.16 7.73
CA TYR A 31 3.63 12.34 8.94
C TYR A 31 4.67 13.46 8.83
N GLY A 32 5.05 13.83 7.60
CA GLY A 32 6.17 14.74 7.38
C GLY A 32 7.49 14.13 7.89
N THR A 33 8.50 14.97 8.10
CA THR A 33 9.86 14.53 8.44
C THR A 33 10.24 14.69 9.92
N LYS A 34 9.33 15.22 10.75
CA LYS A 34 9.64 15.65 12.13
C LYS A 34 9.52 14.57 13.20
N TYR A 35 8.83 13.46 12.91
CA TYR A 35 8.60 12.41 13.89
C TYR A 35 9.73 11.39 13.94
N ASN A 36 10.11 10.96 15.14
CA ASN A 36 11.17 9.97 15.32
C ASN A 36 10.79 8.58 14.84
N PHE A 37 9.52 8.23 14.87
CA PHE A 37 8.99 6.96 14.40
C PHE A 37 8.75 6.91 12.88
N ALA A 38 8.79 8.05 12.18
CA ALA A 38 8.64 8.16 10.74
C ALA A 38 9.86 8.86 10.14
N LYS A 39 10.74 8.13 9.50
CA LYS A 39 11.97 8.63 8.87
C LYS A 39 11.96 8.31 7.38
N PHE A 40 12.58 9.20 6.62
CA PHE A 40 12.68 9.07 5.18
C PHE A 40 14.13 9.31 4.76
N TYR A 41 14.60 8.51 3.80
CA TYR A 41 15.97 8.58 3.28
C TYR A 41 15.95 8.52 1.77
N ARG A 42 17.00 9.07 1.13
CA ARG A 42 17.25 8.94 -0.30
C ARG A 42 18.69 8.50 -0.54
N GLN A 43 18.91 7.67 -1.54
CA GLN A 43 20.22 7.41 -2.08
C GLN A 43 20.46 8.36 -3.25
N VAL A 44 21.60 9.04 -3.25
CA VAL A 44 22.01 9.93 -4.34
C VAL A 44 23.31 9.43 -4.95
N ILE A 45 23.31 9.21 -6.28
CA ILE A 45 24.45 8.81 -7.10
C ILE A 45 24.54 9.78 -8.27
N ASP A 46 25.69 10.40 -8.45
CA ASP A 46 25.95 11.37 -9.52
C ASP A 46 24.86 12.46 -9.64
N GLY A 47 24.38 12.95 -8.49
CA GLY A 47 23.35 13.98 -8.39
C GLY A 47 21.92 13.50 -8.69
N LYS A 48 21.71 12.20 -8.93
CA LYS A 48 20.38 11.61 -9.17
C LYS A 48 19.93 10.80 -7.96
N ILE A 49 18.64 10.87 -7.65
CA ILE A 49 18.03 10.02 -6.61
C ILE A 49 17.82 8.63 -7.24
N THR A 50 18.47 7.61 -6.68
CA THR A 50 18.41 6.22 -7.17
C THR A 50 17.62 5.30 -6.25
N ALA A 51 17.38 5.69 -4.99
CA ALA A 51 16.48 4.98 -4.10
C ALA A 51 15.81 5.95 -3.12
N VAL A 52 14.61 5.60 -2.67
CA VAL A 52 13.89 6.28 -1.59
C VAL A 52 13.42 5.23 -0.58
N ILE A 53 13.63 5.51 0.70
CA ILE A 53 13.31 4.60 1.81
C ILE A 53 12.42 5.33 2.80
N SER A 54 11.32 4.71 3.21
CA SER A 54 10.59 5.10 4.42
C SER A 54 10.81 4.09 5.52
N SER A 55 10.88 4.57 6.76
CA SER A 55 10.85 3.78 7.98
C SER A 55 9.71 4.28 8.86
N LEU A 56 8.72 3.45 9.12
CA LEU A 56 7.63 3.71 10.04
C LEU A 56 7.69 2.65 11.15
N ASP A 57 8.01 3.06 12.38
CA ASP A 57 8.22 2.14 13.51
C ASP A 57 9.12 0.94 13.12
N ASN A 58 10.24 1.24 12.47
CA ASN A 58 11.22 0.26 11.98
C ASN A 58 10.70 -0.72 10.90
N ASN A 59 9.53 -0.46 10.32
CA ASN A 59 9.04 -1.15 9.13
C ASN A 59 9.41 -0.32 7.91
N LEU A 60 10.26 -0.87 7.04
CA LEU A 60 10.82 -0.16 5.92
C LEU A 60 10.06 -0.48 4.62
N THR A 61 9.91 0.54 3.79
CA THR A 61 9.53 0.39 2.38
C THR A 61 10.60 1.06 1.52
N LEU A 62 11.06 0.37 0.48
CA LEU A 62 12.11 0.82 -0.41
C LEU A 62 11.60 0.87 -1.86
N ALA A 63 11.74 2.02 -2.49
CA ALA A 63 11.53 2.23 -3.93
C ALA A 63 12.89 2.43 -4.61
N LEU A 64 13.07 1.83 -5.79
CA LEU A 64 14.33 1.81 -6.54
C LEU A 64 14.17 2.36 -7.94
N ASN A 65 15.10 3.20 -8.36
CA ASN A 65 15.34 3.56 -9.76
C ASN A 65 16.56 2.83 -10.31
N ASP A 66 16.75 2.85 -11.62
CA ASP A 66 17.92 2.28 -12.24
C ASP A 66 19.21 2.99 -11.77
N GLY A 67 20.26 2.21 -11.61
CA GLY A 67 21.55 2.71 -11.15
C GLY A 67 21.70 2.84 -9.63
N PHE A 68 20.78 2.27 -8.84
CA PHE A 68 20.95 2.20 -7.38
C PHE A 68 22.18 1.35 -6.99
N ASP A 69 22.82 1.72 -5.89
CA ASP A 69 23.93 0.96 -5.30
C ASP A 69 23.39 -0.02 -4.26
N ASN A 70 23.31 -1.30 -4.65
CA ASN A 70 22.82 -2.37 -3.79
C ASN A 70 23.70 -2.56 -2.54
N GLU A 71 25.03 -2.44 -2.66
CA GLU A 71 25.94 -2.63 -1.53
C GLU A 71 25.78 -1.54 -0.49
N GLU A 72 25.59 -0.30 -0.92
CA GLU A 72 25.33 0.81 -0.01
C GLU A 72 24.00 0.64 0.72
N ILE A 73 22.93 0.21 0.02
CA ILE A 73 21.64 -0.08 0.62
C ILE A 73 21.78 -1.22 1.65
N VAL A 74 22.47 -2.31 1.31
CA VAL A 74 22.70 -3.42 2.24
C VAL A 74 23.45 -2.95 3.48
N ARG A 75 24.52 -2.14 3.34
CA ARG A 75 25.24 -1.57 4.49
C ARG A 75 24.34 -0.68 5.35
N PHE A 76 23.52 0.16 4.72
CA PHE A 76 22.55 1.00 5.43
C PHE A 76 21.56 0.16 6.24
N LEU A 77 21.00 -0.89 5.64
CA LEU A 77 20.07 -1.81 6.31
C LEU A 77 20.73 -2.56 7.48
N CYS A 78 21.98 -2.99 7.33
CA CYS A 78 22.73 -3.65 8.39
C CYS A 78 23.01 -2.73 9.59
N VAL A 79 23.28 -1.45 9.34
CA VAL A 79 23.57 -0.47 10.41
C VAL A 79 22.31 -0.03 11.13
N ASN A 80 21.23 0.25 10.41
CA ASN A 80 19.99 0.77 11.01
C ASN A 80 19.07 -0.35 11.54
N GLY A 81 19.16 -1.56 10.98
CA GLY A 81 18.24 -2.64 11.25
C GLY A 81 16.83 -2.38 10.68
N TYR A 82 15.99 -3.38 10.74
CA TYR A 82 14.55 -3.28 10.39
C TYR A 82 13.77 -4.43 11.04
N SER A 83 12.50 -4.20 11.31
CA SER A 83 11.56 -5.26 11.70
C SER A 83 11.02 -5.97 10.45
N THR A 84 10.65 -5.19 9.43
CA THR A 84 10.26 -5.68 8.10
C THR A 84 10.81 -4.75 7.03
N LEU A 85 11.14 -5.31 5.87
CA LEU A 85 11.54 -4.54 4.69
C LEU A 85 10.72 -4.99 3.48
N LEU A 86 9.94 -4.09 2.93
CA LEU A 86 9.19 -4.26 1.69
C LEU A 86 9.93 -3.59 0.54
N CYS A 87 10.22 -4.34 -0.51
CA CYS A 87 10.89 -3.84 -1.72
C CYS A 87 10.49 -4.65 -2.96
N ASP A 88 10.97 -4.22 -4.12
CA ASP A 88 10.90 -5.01 -5.34
C ASP A 88 11.99 -6.10 -5.41
N GLU A 89 11.89 -6.98 -6.40
CA GLU A 89 12.79 -8.12 -6.60
C GLU A 89 14.22 -7.76 -6.99
N ARG A 90 14.49 -6.50 -7.35
CA ARG A 90 15.85 -6.03 -7.74
C ARG A 90 16.78 -5.91 -6.53
N LEU A 91 16.23 -5.67 -5.32
CA LEU A 91 17.04 -5.72 -4.10
C LEU A 91 17.34 -7.18 -3.75
N VAL A 92 18.62 -7.50 -3.62
CA VAL A 92 19.07 -8.84 -3.26
C VAL A 92 19.74 -8.80 -1.89
N LEU A 93 19.10 -9.46 -0.90
CA LEU A 93 19.64 -9.70 0.43
C LEU A 93 19.86 -11.20 0.63
N SER A 94 20.79 -11.56 1.51
CA SER A 94 21.09 -12.96 1.85
C SER A 94 20.06 -13.61 2.81
N SER A 95 19.08 -12.85 3.29
CA SER A 95 18.06 -13.31 4.23
C SER A 95 16.84 -13.94 3.53
N ARG A 96 16.05 -14.68 4.32
CA ARG A 96 14.77 -15.24 3.82
C ARG A 96 13.76 -14.13 3.57
N PHE A 97 12.90 -14.34 2.59
CA PHE A 97 11.83 -13.40 2.24
C PHE A 97 10.54 -14.14 1.86
N GLU A 98 9.44 -13.44 1.99
CA GLU A 98 8.15 -13.76 1.35
C GLU A 98 8.07 -13.00 0.02
N GLU A 99 7.46 -13.59 -0.99
CA GLU A 99 7.35 -13.00 -2.33
C GLU A 99 5.92 -13.15 -2.87
N GLY A 100 5.49 -12.20 -3.66
CA GLY A 100 4.25 -12.28 -4.41
C GLY A 100 4.22 -11.29 -5.57
N ASP A 101 3.07 -11.16 -6.20
CA ASP A 101 2.94 -10.33 -7.39
C ASP A 101 2.46 -8.92 -7.04
N VAL A 102 2.98 -7.93 -7.76
CA VAL A 102 2.45 -6.57 -7.81
C VAL A 102 1.55 -6.47 -9.03
N MET A 103 0.30 -6.06 -8.82
CA MET A 103 -0.63 -5.84 -9.93
C MET A 103 -1.14 -4.41 -9.92
N VAL A 104 -1.49 -3.89 -11.11
CA VAL A 104 -2.05 -2.55 -11.31
C VAL A 104 -3.31 -2.58 -12.14
N CYS A 105 -4.28 -1.76 -11.75
CA CYS A 105 -5.46 -1.44 -12.54
C CYS A 105 -5.49 0.06 -12.84
N SER A 106 -5.60 0.42 -14.13
CA SER A 106 -5.77 1.79 -14.60
C SER A 106 -7.13 1.99 -15.27
N SER A 107 -7.96 0.94 -15.30
CA SER A 107 -9.27 0.97 -15.94
C SER A 107 -10.34 1.39 -14.94
N LYS A 108 -11.33 2.14 -15.43
CA LYS A 108 -12.54 2.47 -14.67
C LYS A 108 -13.65 1.51 -15.10
N PHE A 109 -14.42 1.06 -14.13
CA PHE A 109 -15.52 0.13 -14.35
C PHE A 109 -16.80 0.72 -13.75
N ASP A 110 -17.92 0.49 -14.41
CA ASP A 110 -19.22 0.78 -13.83
C ASP A 110 -19.53 -0.28 -12.78
N ALA A 111 -19.60 0.15 -11.53
CA ALA A 111 -20.04 -0.71 -10.43
C ALA A 111 -21.54 -0.53 -10.24
N SER A 112 -22.29 -1.60 -10.27
CA SER A 112 -23.73 -1.60 -9.96
C SER A 112 -24.01 -2.48 -8.75
N PHE A 113 -24.83 -1.97 -7.84
CA PHE A 113 -25.31 -2.69 -6.68
C PHE A 113 -26.84 -2.69 -6.72
N THR A 114 -27.46 -3.85 -6.53
CA THR A 114 -28.93 -3.98 -6.56
C THR A 114 -29.55 -3.93 -5.17
N ASP A 115 -28.84 -4.46 -4.17
CA ASP A 115 -29.34 -4.67 -2.80
C ASP A 115 -28.30 -4.38 -1.72
N ALA A 116 -27.26 -3.64 -2.07
CA ALA A 116 -26.19 -3.25 -1.15
C ALA A 116 -25.77 -1.80 -1.39
N VAL A 117 -25.25 -1.14 -0.36
CA VAL A 117 -24.82 0.26 -0.37
C VAL A 117 -23.37 0.37 0.04
N VAL A 118 -22.60 1.19 -0.69
CA VAL A 118 -21.23 1.51 -0.31
C VAL A 118 -21.25 2.58 0.78
N ASP A 119 -20.57 2.28 1.89
CA ASP A 119 -20.24 3.25 2.93
C ASP A 119 -18.76 3.66 2.76
N GLU A 120 -18.54 4.91 2.40
CA GLU A 120 -17.21 5.50 2.18
C GLU A 120 -16.56 6.06 3.46
N TYR A 121 -17.32 6.05 4.56
CA TYR A 121 -16.87 6.54 5.86
C TYR A 121 -17.22 5.57 6.98
N PRO A 122 -16.85 4.27 6.83
CA PRO A 122 -17.22 3.27 7.82
C PRO A 122 -16.57 3.57 9.17
N LYS A 123 -17.24 3.14 10.24
CA LYS A 123 -16.62 3.14 11.56
C LYS A 123 -15.43 2.19 11.55
N LEU A 124 -14.23 2.71 11.83
CA LEU A 124 -12.98 1.94 11.77
C LEU A 124 -12.97 0.74 12.73
N MET A 125 -13.69 0.81 13.87
CA MET A 125 -13.84 -0.32 14.78
C MET A 125 -14.61 -1.47 14.12
N ASP A 126 -15.73 -1.17 13.46
CA ASP A 126 -16.55 -2.19 12.80
C ASP A 126 -15.77 -2.82 11.63
N LEU A 127 -15.03 -1.98 10.90
CA LEU A 127 -14.16 -2.44 9.82
C LEU A 127 -13.02 -3.34 10.33
N TYR A 128 -12.36 -2.96 11.44
CA TYR A 128 -11.29 -3.77 12.04
C TYR A 128 -11.81 -5.15 12.44
N ASN A 129 -12.96 -5.21 13.11
CA ASN A 129 -13.59 -6.47 13.51
C ASN A 129 -14.01 -7.33 12.30
N PHE A 130 -14.38 -6.68 11.18
CA PHE A 130 -14.77 -7.38 9.96
C PHE A 130 -13.56 -8.00 9.24
N ILE A 131 -12.41 -7.32 9.22
CA ILE A 131 -11.23 -7.76 8.45
C ILE A 131 -10.48 -8.90 9.15
N ASP A 132 -10.69 -9.11 10.46
CA ASP A 132 -10.01 -10.15 11.25
C ASP A 132 -8.47 -10.11 11.04
N TYR A 133 -7.86 -9.03 11.47
CA TYR A 133 -6.40 -8.87 11.44
C TYR A 133 -5.75 -9.76 12.50
N GLU A 134 -5.39 -11.01 12.14
CA GLU A 134 -4.70 -11.91 13.04
C GLU A 134 -3.41 -11.27 13.60
N GLY A 135 -3.38 -11.09 14.92
CA GLY A 135 -2.20 -10.63 15.66
C GLY A 135 -1.85 -9.15 15.54
N GLN A 136 -2.64 -8.33 14.87
CA GLN A 136 -2.42 -6.89 14.81
C GLN A 136 -3.09 -6.17 15.98
N ASP A 137 -2.36 -5.29 16.69
CA ASP A 137 -2.95 -4.49 17.76
C ASP A 137 -3.91 -3.44 17.20
N PHE A 138 -5.16 -3.48 17.67
CA PHE A 138 -6.19 -2.53 17.29
C PHE A 138 -5.78 -1.07 17.51
N LYS A 139 -5.14 -0.75 18.64
CA LYS A 139 -4.78 0.64 18.95
C LYS A 139 -3.76 1.20 17.95
N ALA A 140 -2.73 0.42 17.66
CA ALA A 140 -1.70 0.81 16.70
C ALA A 140 -2.31 0.99 15.29
N TRP A 141 -3.10 0.02 14.84
CA TRP A 141 -3.80 0.10 13.55
C TRP A 141 -4.75 1.30 13.49
N TYR A 142 -5.57 1.50 14.53
CA TYR A 142 -6.55 2.58 14.57
C TYR A 142 -5.90 3.96 14.54
N VAL A 143 -4.82 4.15 15.30
CA VAL A 143 -4.08 5.42 15.34
C VAL A 143 -3.49 5.73 13.97
N ASP A 144 -2.81 4.77 13.32
CA ASP A 144 -2.23 4.96 12.01
C ASP A 144 -3.30 5.23 10.94
N ILE A 145 -4.30 4.36 10.80
CA ILE A 145 -5.30 4.51 9.73
C ILE A 145 -6.15 5.77 9.90
N SER A 146 -6.56 6.09 11.14
CA SER A 146 -7.35 7.29 11.41
C SER A 146 -6.55 8.58 11.15
N HIS A 147 -5.26 8.58 11.42
CA HIS A 147 -4.37 9.68 11.08
C HIS A 147 -4.29 9.85 9.56
N ARG A 148 -4.03 8.78 8.83
CA ARG A 148 -3.91 8.82 7.37
C ARG A 148 -5.22 9.17 6.65
N VAL A 149 -6.36 8.71 7.17
CA VAL A 149 -7.68 9.11 6.64
C VAL A 149 -7.90 10.62 6.81
N ARG A 150 -7.56 11.20 7.98
CA ARG A 150 -7.64 12.66 8.21
C ARG A 150 -6.74 13.47 7.29
N HIS A 151 -5.58 12.92 6.92
CA HIS A 151 -4.64 13.55 5.97
C HIS A 151 -4.96 13.23 4.50
N LYS A 152 -6.06 12.52 4.22
CA LYS A 152 -6.47 12.12 2.86
C LYS A 152 -5.42 11.28 2.13
N THR A 153 -4.63 10.50 2.87
CA THR A 153 -3.62 9.58 2.36
C THR A 153 -4.05 8.12 2.53
N ALA A 154 -5.23 7.89 3.09
CA ALA A 154 -5.94 6.63 3.12
C ALA A 154 -7.45 6.86 3.04
N LYS A 155 -8.20 5.85 2.57
CA LYS A 155 -9.67 5.86 2.55
C LYS A 155 -10.19 4.43 2.74
N ALA A 156 -11.19 4.26 3.58
CA ALA A 156 -11.80 2.97 3.85
C ALA A 156 -13.19 2.89 3.21
N TYR A 157 -13.56 1.69 2.77
CA TYR A 157 -14.84 1.41 2.16
C TYR A 157 -15.41 0.12 2.74
N THR A 158 -16.71 0.11 2.98
CA THR A 158 -17.46 -1.13 3.22
C THR A 158 -18.67 -1.19 2.30
N LEU A 159 -19.06 -2.41 1.93
CA LEU A 159 -20.32 -2.68 1.28
C LEU A 159 -21.27 -3.25 2.34
N LYS A 160 -22.45 -2.67 2.47
CA LYS A 160 -23.45 -3.07 3.44
C LYS A 160 -24.71 -3.59 2.77
N SER A 161 -25.26 -4.68 3.29
CA SER A 161 -26.60 -5.16 3.01
C SER A 161 -27.37 -5.22 4.33
N ASN A 162 -28.52 -4.56 4.43
CA ASN A 162 -29.32 -4.46 5.66
C ASN A 162 -28.49 -4.10 6.89
N GLU A 163 -27.68 -3.01 6.80
CA GLU A 163 -26.76 -2.51 7.84
C GLU A 163 -25.59 -3.45 8.20
N THR A 164 -25.53 -4.65 7.66
CA THR A 164 -24.44 -5.61 7.88
C THR A 164 -23.32 -5.39 6.86
N ILE A 165 -22.08 -5.30 7.32
CA ILE A 165 -20.91 -5.26 6.43
C ILE A 165 -20.74 -6.61 5.77
N ILE A 166 -20.79 -6.65 4.43
CA ILE A 166 -20.65 -7.87 3.63
C ILE A 166 -19.36 -7.91 2.83
N ALA A 167 -18.76 -6.75 2.57
CA ALA A 167 -17.43 -6.66 1.96
C ALA A 167 -16.69 -5.40 2.42
N SER A 168 -15.36 -5.42 2.31
CA SER A 168 -14.48 -4.30 2.65
C SER A 168 -13.38 -4.11 1.62
N GLY A 169 -12.79 -2.90 1.62
CA GLY A 169 -11.57 -2.57 0.93
C GLY A 169 -11.00 -1.27 1.48
N ILE A 170 -9.67 -1.17 1.58
CA ILE A 170 -8.99 0.02 2.09
C ILE A 170 -7.96 0.48 1.07
N LEU A 171 -8.07 1.72 0.60
CA LEU A 171 -6.97 2.42 0.00
C LEU A 171 -6.01 2.82 1.12
N SER A 172 -5.04 1.96 1.39
CA SER A 172 -4.10 2.12 2.51
C SER A 172 -3.03 3.16 2.26
N SER A 173 -2.80 3.53 1.00
CA SER A 173 -1.91 4.61 0.61
C SER A 173 -2.52 5.33 -0.58
N ILE A 174 -2.63 6.65 -0.50
CA ILE A 174 -3.10 7.52 -1.58
C ILE A 174 -2.08 8.64 -1.73
N TYR A 175 -1.55 8.79 -2.94
CA TYR A 175 -0.67 9.90 -3.27
C TYR A 175 -0.95 10.38 -4.71
N HIS A 176 -1.37 11.65 -4.84
CA HIS A 176 -1.92 12.21 -6.07
C HIS A 176 -3.03 11.29 -6.66
N ASP A 177 -2.86 10.86 -7.89
CA ASP A 177 -3.81 10.07 -8.66
C ASP A 177 -3.61 8.54 -8.50
N ASN A 178 -2.70 8.12 -7.64
CA ASN A 178 -2.33 6.71 -7.43
C ASN A 178 -2.72 6.24 -6.04
N ALA A 179 -3.10 4.97 -5.91
CA ALA A 179 -3.45 4.39 -4.63
C ALA A 179 -3.03 2.92 -4.51
N VAL A 180 -2.91 2.45 -3.27
CA VAL A 180 -2.66 1.04 -2.94
C VAL A 180 -3.88 0.48 -2.22
N LEU A 181 -4.52 -0.51 -2.82
CA LEU A 181 -5.68 -1.21 -2.28
C LEU A 181 -5.25 -2.42 -1.45
N THR A 182 -5.78 -2.51 -0.25
CA THR A 182 -5.54 -3.61 0.71
C THR A 182 -6.84 -4.01 1.39
N ALA A 183 -6.82 -5.05 2.23
CA ALA A 183 -7.93 -5.46 3.06
C ALA A 183 -9.24 -5.73 2.27
N VAL A 184 -9.08 -6.27 1.05
CA VAL A 184 -10.22 -6.70 0.24
C VAL A 184 -10.73 -8.01 0.80
N GLN A 185 -11.91 -7.97 1.38
CA GLN A 185 -12.55 -9.13 1.98
C GLN A 185 -14.04 -9.15 1.66
N THR A 186 -14.60 -10.35 1.50
CA THR A 186 -16.04 -10.57 1.38
C THR A 186 -16.44 -11.65 2.37
N MET A 187 -17.52 -11.39 3.14
CA MET A 187 -18.10 -12.33 4.09
C MET A 187 -18.37 -13.68 3.40
N PRO A 188 -18.05 -14.81 4.04
CA PRO A 188 -18.13 -16.13 3.40
C PRO A 188 -19.45 -16.42 2.70
N GLU A 189 -20.58 -16.06 3.34
CA GLU A 189 -21.93 -16.29 2.85
C GLU A 189 -22.28 -15.46 1.60
N TYR A 190 -21.53 -14.37 1.35
CA TYR A 190 -21.73 -13.45 0.22
C TYR A 190 -20.66 -13.62 -0.87
N ARG A 191 -19.78 -14.63 -0.75
CA ARG A 191 -18.78 -14.92 -1.78
C ARG A 191 -19.43 -15.50 -3.04
N ASN A 192 -18.75 -15.32 -4.18
CA ASN A 192 -19.20 -15.76 -5.51
C ASN A 192 -20.51 -15.11 -6.00
N MET A 193 -21.04 -14.11 -5.30
CA MET A 193 -22.24 -13.36 -5.67
C MET A 193 -21.93 -12.01 -6.36
N GLY A 194 -20.64 -11.72 -6.61
CA GLY A 194 -20.21 -10.50 -7.31
C GLY A 194 -19.91 -9.29 -6.42
N TYR A 195 -20.28 -9.30 -5.15
CA TYR A 195 -20.13 -8.14 -4.25
C TYR A 195 -18.68 -7.65 -4.10
N GLY A 196 -17.72 -8.55 -3.92
CA GLY A 196 -16.31 -8.18 -3.84
C GLY A 196 -15.81 -7.54 -5.15
N SER A 197 -16.23 -8.06 -6.30
CA SER A 197 -15.88 -7.50 -7.61
C SER A 197 -16.47 -6.10 -7.79
N ALA A 198 -17.74 -5.93 -7.45
CA ALA A 198 -18.43 -4.66 -7.55
C ALA A 198 -17.78 -3.60 -6.64
N LEU A 199 -17.44 -3.96 -5.38
CA LEU A 199 -16.75 -3.04 -4.45
C LEU A 199 -15.36 -2.64 -4.98
N VAL A 200 -14.55 -3.60 -5.44
CA VAL A 200 -13.22 -3.28 -6.01
C VAL A 200 -13.35 -2.39 -7.24
N SER A 201 -14.32 -2.66 -8.14
CA SER A 201 -14.59 -1.80 -9.30
C SER A 201 -14.99 -0.39 -8.89
N TYR A 202 -15.84 -0.25 -7.87
CA TYR A 202 -16.21 1.04 -7.30
C TYR A 202 -14.99 1.80 -6.78
N ILE A 203 -14.15 1.14 -5.97
CA ILE A 203 -12.94 1.74 -5.42
C ILE A 203 -11.97 2.17 -6.54
N CYS A 204 -11.80 1.34 -7.58
CA CYS A 204 -10.96 1.68 -8.73
C CYS A 204 -11.52 2.90 -9.49
N SER A 205 -12.84 3.08 -9.55
CA SER A 205 -13.44 4.25 -10.23
C SER A 205 -13.26 5.56 -9.47
N ASP A 206 -13.06 5.49 -8.15
CA ASP A 206 -12.80 6.65 -7.28
C ASP A 206 -11.33 7.14 -7.36
N VAL A 207 -10.42 6.36 -7.92
CA VAL A 207 -9.01 6.69 -8.10
C VAL A 207 -8.74 7.17 -9.52
N SER A 208 -8.06 8.31 -9.69
CA SER A 208 -7.94 8.96 -11.00
C SER A 208 -7.04 8.22 -11.98
N LYS A 209 -5.95 7.56 -11.52
CA LYS A 209 -4.93 6.95 -12.41
C LYS A 209 -4.75 5.45 -12.14
N ASN A 210 -4.01 5.08 -11.10
CA ASN A 210 -3.62 3.69 -10.87
C ASN A 210 -4.03 3.20 -9.48
N VAL A 211 -4.59 2.00 -9.43
CA VAL A 211 -4.77 1.24 -8.19
C VAL A 211 -3.83 0.05 -8.21
N TYR A 212 -2.92 0.01 -7.25
CA TYR A 212 -1.97 -1.08 -7.06
C TYR A 212 -2.46 -2.04 -5.98
N ILE A 213 -2.12 -3.31 -6.14
CA ILE A 213 -2.27 -4.34 -5.12
C ILE A 213 -0.99 -5.16 -4.99
N MET A 214 -0.77 -5.70 -3.79
CA MET A 214 0.19 -6.77 -3.53
C MET A 214 -0.59 -8.05 -3.29
N ARG A 215 -0.31 -9.09 -4.05
CA ARG A 215 -0.96 -10.38 -4.00
C ARG A 215 0.04 -11.46 -3.61
N GLU A 216 -0.31 -12.29 -2.66
CA GLU A 216 0.46 -13.50 -2.37
C GLU A 216 0.43 -14.45 -3.57
N GLN A 217 1.53 -15.14 -3.79
CA GLN A 217 1.64 -16.08 -4.89
C GLN A 217 0.54 -17.15 -4.84
N GLY A 218 -0.12 -17.40 -5.97
CA GLY A 218 -1.18 -18.41 -6.09
C GLY A 218 -2.55 -18.01 -5.53
N ARG A 219 -2.71 -16.83 -4.90
CA ARG A 219 -4.01 -16.39 -4.34
C ARG A 219 -4.70 -15.34 -5.22
N ASN A 220 -5.99 -15.53 -5.46
CA ASN A 220 -6.91 -14.53 -6.06
C ASN A 220 -6.50 -13.93 -7.43
N GLU A 221 -5.60 -14.59 -8.18
CA GLU A 221 -5.14 -14.11 -9.49
C GLU A 221 -6.28 -13.91 -10.48
N ASN A 222 -7.11 -14.93 -10.64
CA ASN A 222 -8.27 -14.87 -11.54
C ASN A 222 -9.28 -13.80 -11.15
N PHE A 223 -9.42 -13.53 -9.84
CA PHE A 223 -10.30 -12.48 -9.34
C PHE A 223 -9.83 -11.10 -9.81
N TYR A 224 -8.58 -10.75 -9.57
CA TYR A 224 -8.04 -9.45 -9.94
C TYR A 224 -7.85 -9.29 -11.46
N SER A 225 -7.45 -10.35 -12.16
CA SER A 225 -7.29 -10.31 -13.62
C SER A 225 -8.62 -10.02 -14.33
N ARG A 226 -9.74 -10.59 -13.85
CA ARG A 226 -11.08 -10.29 -14.37
C ARG A 226 -11.51 -8.86 -14.13
N LEU A 227 -10.97 -8.20 -13.10
CA LEU A 227 -11.16 -6.79 -12.79
C LEU A 227 -10.13 -5.88 -13.49
N GLY A 228 -9.43 -6.39 -14.50
CA GLY A 228 -8.50 -5.60 -15.31
C GLY A 228 -7.15 -5.31 -14.67
N PHE A 229 -6.84 -5.90 -13.51
CA PHE A 229 -5.51 -5.82 -12.93
C PHE A 229 -4.51 -6.63 -13.75
N LYS A 230 -3.36 -6.02 -14.02
CA LYS A 230 -2.24 -6.62 -14.76
C LYS A 230 -1.04 -6.76 -13.85
N ASN A 231 -0.34 -7.90 -13.94
CA ASN A 231 0.91 -8.10 -13.23
C ASN A 231 2.00 -7.18 -13.83
N ILE A 232 2.76 -6.49 -12.96
CA ILE A 232 3.82 -5.54 -13.34
C ILE A 232 5.16 -5.83 -12.65
N GLY A 233 5.25 -6.87 -11.82
CA GLY A 233 6.47 -7.24 -11.11
C GLY A 233 6.16 -8.01 -9.83
N LYS A 234 7.17 -8.11 -8.98
CA LYS A 234 7.07 -8.82 -7.72
C LYS A 234 7.44 -7.94 -6.54
N TRP A 235 6.83 -8.22 -5.41
CA TRP A 235 7.24 -7.68 -4.12
C TRP A 235 7.97 -8.74 -3.31
N ARG A 236 8.92 -8.28 -2.48
CA ARG A 236 9.59 -9.08 -1.45
C ARG A 236 9.43 -8.43 -0.09
N MET A 237 9.19 -9.27 0.92
CA MET A 237 9.13 -8.88 2.31
C MET A 237 10.17 -9.67 3.08
N TYR A 238 11.18 -8.99 3.59
CA TYR A 238 12.20 -9.52 4.50
C TYR A 238 11.79 -9.26 5.95
N LYS A 239 12.09 -10.24 6.84
CA LYS A 239 11.81 -10.19 8.28
C LYS A 239 13.07 -10.51 9.08
#